data_99bee2c9d9162b37b28d9853b6b6374a
#
_entry.id   99bee2c9d9162b37b28d9853b6b6374a
#
_cell.length_a   1.000
_cell.length_b   1.000
_cell.length_c   1.000
_cell.angle_alpha   90.00
_cell.angle_beta   90.00
_cell.angle_gamma   90.00
#
_symmetry.space_group_name_H-M   'P 1'
#
loop_
_entity.id
_entity.type
_entity.pdbx_description
1 polymer ?
#
loop_
_entity_poly.entity_id
_entity_poly.type
_entity_poly.pdbx_seq_one_letter_code
_entity_poly.pdbx_strand_id
1 'polypeptide(L)'
;LKAEKGIIMKTFYISVTETLKRIVEVHAEDSSEALQKAEDAYYNGEIELDYNDMVDTDFNDETEETINNYELGGMPKFYEVK
;
A
#
# COMPACT_ATOMS: atom_id res chain seq x y z
N LEU A 1 -17.61 35.15 -4.75
CA LEU A 1 -17.09 34.88 -4.49
C LEU A 1 -16.18 35.04 -4.18
N LYS A 2 -15.92 35.37 -3.83
CA LYS A 2 -14.99 35.41 -3.48
C LYS A 2 -14.24 34.62 -3.16
N ALA A 3 -14.78 34.16 -2.88
CA ALA A 3 -14.13 33.05 -2.35
C ALA A 3 -12.97 32.59 -3.19
N GLU A 4 -13.14 32.52 -4.40
CA GLU A 4 -12.06 32.08 -5.23
C GLU A 4 -10.87 32.97 -5.18
N LYS A 5 -11.03 34.14 -4.70
CA LYS A 5 -9.95 35.08 -4.78
C LYS A 5 -8.75 34.69 -3.96
N GLY A 6 -8.92 34.05 -2.87
CA GLY A 6 -7.80 33.67 -2.06
C GLY A 6 -7.44 32.21 -2.17
N ILE A 7 -8.11 31.49 -3.04
CA ILE A 7 -7.90 30.05 -3.12
C ILE A 7 -6.76 29.74 -4.06
N ILE A 8 -5.73 29.13 -3.51
CA ILE A 8 -4.59 28.65 -4.28
C ILE A 8 -4.59 27.15 -4.12
N MET A 9 -4.84 26.44 -5.20
CA MET A 9 -4.84 24.99 -5.15
C MET A 9 -3.42 24.49 -5.23
N LYS A 10 -3.07 23.65 -4.29
CA LYS A 10 -1.75 23.05 -4.23
C LYS A 10 -1.86 21.58 -4.55
N THR A 11 -0.77 21.01 -4.96
CA THR A 11 -0.71 19.60 -5.30
C THR A 11 -0.09 18.83 -4.15
N PHE A 12 -0.78 17.79 -3.73
CA PHE A 12 -0.29 16.91 -2.68
C PHE A 12 -0.21 15.50 -3.21
N TYR A 13 0.71 14.75 -2.70
CA TYR A 13 0.90 13.35 -3.08
C TYR A 13 0.63 12.50 -1.86
N ILE A 14 -0.44 11.74 -1.92
CA ILE A 14 -0.92 10.95 -0.77
C ILE A 14 -0.75 9.48 -1.10
N SER A 15 -0.08 8.76 -0.22
CA SER A 15 0.00 7.33 -0.39
C SER A 15 -1.24 6.69 0.21
N VAL A 16 -1.71 5.65 -0.45
CA VAL A 16 -2.83 4.84 0.02
C VAL A 16 -2.29 3.43 0.15
N THR A 17 -2.33 2.89 1.36
CA THR A 17 -1.77 1.58 1.63
C THR A 17 -2.83 0.68 2.21
N GLU A 18 -2.97 -0.52 1.65
CA GLU A 18 -3.87 -1.53 2.18
C GLU A 18 -3.04 -2.67 2.72
N THR A 19 -3.44 -3.18 3.87
CA THR A 19 -2.77 -4.33 4.47
C THR A 19 -3.73 -5.52 4.43
N LEU A 20 -3.27 -6.60 3.83
CA LEU A 20 -4.03 -7.83 3.73
C LEU A 20 -3.43 -8.84 4.68
N LYS A 21 -4.28 -9.57 5.39
CA LYS A 21 -3.81 -10.54 6.37
C LYS A 21 -4.78 -11.69 6.45
N ARG A 22 -4.25 -12.89 6.38
CA ARG A 22 -5.06 -14.10 6.57
C ARG A 22 -4.29 -15.04 7.50
N ILE A 23 -4.99 -15.58 8.48
CA ILE A 23 -4.41 -16.57 9.36
C ILE A 23 -4.65 -17.93 8.70
N VAL A 24 -3.59 -18.69 8.54
CA VAL A 24 -3.70 -20.03 7.99
C VAL A 24 -3.26 -21.03 9.06
N GLU A 25 -3.85 -22.20 9.03
CA GLU A 25 -3.54 -23.25 9.98
C GLU A 25 -2.50 -24.16 9.35
N VAL A 26 -1.38 -24.37 10.05
CA VAL A 26 -0.28 -25.17 9.53
C VAL A 26 0.10 -26.19 10.59
N HIS A 27 0.23 -27.44 10.18
CA HIS A 27 0.67 -28.52 11.08
C HIS A 27 2.13 -28.79 10.80
N ALA A 28 2.96 -28.69 11.85
CA ALA A 28 4.40 -28.81 11.70
C ALA A 28 4.99 -29.21 13.06
N GLU A 29 6.27 -29.56 13.04
CA GLU A 29 6.93 -29.98 14.26
C GLU A 29 7.41 -28.79 15.10
N ASP A 30 7.69 -27.66 14.45
CA ASP A 30 8.07 -26.46 15.17
C ASP A 30 7.66 -25.25 14.33
N SER A 31 7.86 -24.07 14.91
CA SER A 31 7.41 -22.86 14.22
C SER A 31 8.24 -22.54 12.98
N SER A 32 9.51 -22.93 12.97
CA SER A 32 10.36 -22.72 11.81
C SER A 32 9.83 -23.50 10.60
N GLU A 33 9.46 -24.76 10.83
CA GLU A 33 8.89 -25.57 9.77
C GLU A 33 7.54 -25.03 9.35
N ALA A 34 6.74 -24.57 10.31
CA ALA A 34 5.43 -24.02 10.00
C ALA A 34 5.55 -22.79 9.11
N LEU A 35 6.48 -21.90 9.42
CA LEU A 35 6.69 -20.72 8.61
C LEU A 35 7.12 -21.10 7.19
N GLN A 36 8.03 -22.08 7.08
CA GLN A 36 8.50 -22.50 5.78
C GLN A 36 7.36 -23.08 4.94
N LYS A 37 6.51 -23.90 5.59
CA LYS A 37 5.38 -24.48 4.88
C LYS A 37 4.40 -23.42 4.40
N ALA A 38 4.16 -22.39 5.22
CA ALA A 38 3.27 -21.29 4.82
C ALA A 38 3.86 -20.51 3.67
N GLU A 39 5.17 -20.22 3.70
CA GLU A 39 5.81 -19.51 2.61
C GLU A 39 5.74 -20.31 1.32
N ASP A 40 6.02 -21.60 1.40
CA ASP A 40 5.97 -22.45 0.21
C ASP A 40 4.56 -22.47 -0.39
N ALA A 41 3.55 -22.57 0.46
CA ALA A 41 2.17 -22.59 0.00
C ALA A 41 1.81 -21.27 -0.66
N TYR A 42 2.28 -20.17 -0.10
CA TYR A 42 2.02 -18.86 -0.69
C TYR A 42 2.67 -18.75 -2.08
N TYR A 43 3.94 -19.11 -2.20
CA TYR A 43 4.64 -18.96 -3.46
C TYR A 43 4.21 -19.98 -4.49
N ASN A 44 3.59 -21.08 -4.06
CA ASN A 44 3.00 -22.06 -4.98
C ASN A 44 1.61 -21.69 -5.42
N GLY A 45 1.05 -20.60 -4.88
CA GLY A 45 -0.28 -20.18 -5.27
C GLY A 45 -1.41 -20.84 -4.49
N GLU A 46 -1.09 -21.58 -3.43
CA GLU A 46 -2.13 -22.22 -2.62
C GLU A 46 -2.81 -21.24 -1.68
N ILE A 47 -2.11 -20.17 -1.31
CA ILE A 47 -2.64 -19.13 -0.45
C ILE A 47 -2.70 -17.84 -1.25
N GLU A 48 -3.91 -17.34 -1.48
CA GLU A 48 -4.09 -16.07 -2.19
C GLU A 48 -4.93 -15.16 -1.32
N LEU A 49 -4.37 -14.00 -1.01
CA LEU A 49 -5.11 -13.01 -0.25
C LEU A 49 -5.85 -12.10 -1.22
N ASP A 50 -7.04 -11.68 -0.81
CA ASP A 50 -7.80 -10.74 -1.63
C ASP A 50 -8.39 -9.68 -0.71
N TYR A 51 -9.25 -8.83 -1.26
CA TYR A 51 -9.68 -7.70 -0.48
C TYR A 51 -10.55 -8.09 0.71
N ASN A 52 -11.07 -9.32 0.74
CA ASN A 52 -11.77 -9.80 1.93
C ASN A 52 -10.82 -10.01 3.11
N ASP A 53 -9.52 -10.05 2.85
CA ASP A 53 -8.51 -10.20 3.89
C ASP A 53 -7.97 -8.86 4.36
N MET A 54 -8.54 -7.76 3.89
CA MET A 54 -8.03 -6.44 4.25
C MET A 54 -8.33 -6.14 5.71
N VAL A 55 -7.28 -5.78 6.44
CA VAL A 55 -7.41 -5.47 7.85
C VAL A 55 -7.15 -4.01 8.15
N ASP A 56 -6.57 -3.29 7.20
CA ASP A 56 -6.23 -1.90 7.46
C ASP A 56 -6.05 -1.13 6.16
N THR A 57 -6.39 0.14 6.21
CA THR A 57 -6.15 1.07 5.11
C THR A 57 -5.55 2.32 5.72
N ASP A 58 -4.50 2.82 5.11
CA ASP A 58 -3.73 3.90 5.66
C ASP A 58 -3.48 4.97 4.61
N PHE A 59 -3.56 6.23 5.02
CA PHE A 59 -3.34 7.37 4.14
C PHE A 59 -2.26 8.24 4.72
N ASN A 60 -1.24 8.55 3.92
CA ASN A 60 -0.15 9.39 4.38
C ASN A 60 0.18 10.45 3.35
N ASP A 61 0.46 11.65 3.84
CA ASP A 61 0.93 12.73 2.99
C ASP A 61 2.41 12.51 2.73
N GLU A 62 2.73 12.14 1.50
CA GLU A 62 4.11 11.90 1.12
C GLU A 62 4.56 12.88 0.05
N THR A 63 4.03 14.09 0.11
CA THR A 63 4.31 15.10 -0.90
C THR A 63 5.79 15.41 -0.97
N GLU A 64 6.41 15.65 0.18
CA GLU A 64 7.81 16.05 0.20
C GLU A 64 8.71 14.94 -0.31
N GLU A 65 8.48 13.72 0.16
CA GLU A 65 9.27 12.57 -0.27
C GLU A 65 9.10 12.33 -1.77
N THR A 66 7.87 12.48 -2.26
CA THR A 66 7.58 12.22 -3.65
C THR A 66 8.31 13.22 -4.54
N ILE A 67 8.25 14.50 -4.18
CA ILE A 67 8.93 15.51 -4.95
C ILE A 67 10.43 15.27 -4.96
N ASN A 68 11.00 14.97 -3.80
CA ASN A 68 12.43 14.72 -3.69
C ASN A 68 12.87 13.51 -4.50
N ASN A 69 12.07 12.46 -4.51
CA ASN A 69 12.44 11.24 -5.20
C ASN A 69 12.45 11.40 -6.71
N TYR A 70 11.59 12.26 -7.24
CA TYR A 70 11.44 12.36 -8.68
C TYR A 70 11.94 13.68 -9.25
N GLU A 71 12.62 14.47 -8.44
CA GLU A 71 13.00 15.81 -8.85
C GLU A 71 13.87 15.82 -10.09
N LEU A 72 14.84 14.93 -10.17
CA LEU A 72 15.79 14.90 -11.28
C LEU A 72 15.36 14.00 -12.42
N GLY A 73 14.58 12.99 -12.13
CA GLY A 73 14.21 12.02 -13.14
C GLY A 73 12.85 12.26 -13.77
N GLY A 74 12.17 13.30 -13.36
CA GLY A 74 10.81 13.55 -13.82
C GLY A 74 9.82 12.68 -13.10
N MET A 75 8.61 13.18 -12.92
CA MET A 75 7.59 12.45 -12.19
C MET A 75 6.82 11.51 -13.09
N PRO A 76 6.46 10.33 -12.59
CA PRO A 76 5.55 9.48 -13.34
C PRO A 76 4.17 10.12 -13.35
N LYS A 77 3.29 9.55 -14.14
CA LYS A 77 1.94 10.04 -14.20
C LYS A 77 1.13 9.39 -13.10
N PHE A 78 0.70 10.18 -12.14
CA PHE A 78 -0.08 9.69 -11.02
C PHE A 78 -1.57 9.75 -11.33
N TYR A 79 -2.34 8.89 -10.67
CA TYR A 79 -3.78 8.97 -10.73
C TYR A 79 -4.22 10.26 -10.04
N GLU A 80 -5.05 11.01 -10.70
CA GLU A 80 -5.48 12.31 -10.18
C GLU A 80 -6.89 12.18 -9.59
N VAL A 81 -7.01 12.53 -8.31
CA VAL A 81 -8.29 12.54 -7.62
C VAL A 81 -8.91 13.92 -7.81
N LYS A 82 -10.13 13.95 -8.28
CA LYS A 82 -10.82 15.22 -8.56
C LYS A 82 -11.57 15.74 -7.35
#